data_8517613232d0432b3ffe7d82536f0769
#
_entry.id   8517613232d0432b3ffe7d82536f0769
#
_cell.length_a   1.000
_cell.length_b   1.000
_cell.length_c   1.000
_cell.angle_alpha   90.00
_cell.angle_beta   90.00
_cell.angle_gamma   90.00
#
_symmetry.space_group_name_H-M   'P 1'
#
loop_
_entity.id
_entity.type
_entity.pdbx_description
1 polymer ?
#
loop_
_entity_poly.entity_id
_entity_poly.type
_entity_poly.pdbx_seq_one_letter_code
_entity_poly.pdbx_strand_id
1 'polypeptide(L)'
;MQFVTEPHRISAIDDNGKWVGDISFPPVAGYPDRVVAERVFVAPEGRGHGLAAELTKRFVDYAYERHLTVKLMCPYVKAAFRDHPEYQDLLLPEDRFNQ
;
A
#
# COMPACT_ATOMS: atom_id res chain seq x y z
N MET A 1 5.14 -15.56 -8.66
CA MET A 1 4.33 -14.65 -7.83
C MET A 1 3.50 -13.78 -8.74
N GLN A 2 2.23 -13.72 -8.50
CA GLN A 2 1.29 -12.94 -9.29
C GLN A 2 0.61 -11.93 -8.39
N PHE A 3 0.38 -10.71 -8.91
CA PHE A 3 -0.29 -9.67 -8.13
C PHE A 3 -1.61 -9.32 -8.79
N VAL A 4 -2.69 -9.34 -8.01
CA VAL A 4 -4.04 -9.05 -8.49
C VAL A 4 -4.46 -7.71 -7.92
N THR A 5 -4.74 -6.74 -8.79
CA THR A 5 -5.12 -5.39 -8.38
C THR A 5 -6.62 -5.23 -8.50
N GLU A 6 -7.25 -4.92 -7.38
CA GLU A 6 -8.66 -4.55 -7.30
C GLU A 6 -8.75 -3.09 -6.88
N PRO A 7 -9.93 -2.45 -6.94
CA PRO A 7 -10.02 -1.02 -6.62
C PRO A 7 -9.48 -0.60 -5.26
N HIS A 8 -9.51 -1.49 -4.25
CA HIS A 8 -9.10 -1.12 -2.89
C HIS A 8 -8.21 -2.17 -2.24
N ARG A 9 -7.59 -3.04 -3.06
CA ARG A 9 -6.72 -4.10 -2.56
C ARG A 9 -5.79 -4.58 -3.67
N ILE A 10 -4.55 -4.88 -3.29
CA ILE A 10 -3.62 -5.61 -4.16
C ILE A 10 -3.23 -6.87 -3.41
N SER A 11 -3.46 -8.03 -4.04
CA SER A 11 -3.19 -9.33 -3.44
C SER A 11 -2.01 -10.00 -4.12
N ALA A 12 -1.23 -10.75 -3.35
CA ALA A 12 -0.13 -11.56 -3.86
C ALA A 12 -0.54 -13.02 -3.86
N ILE A 13 -0.38 -13.67 -5.01
CA ILE A 13 -0.73 -15.07 -5.23
C ILE A 13 0.55 -15.80 -5.61
N ASP A 14 0.85 -16.93 -4.93
CA ASP A 14 2.06 -17.69 -5.23
C ASP A 14 1.89 -18.54 -6.49
N ASP A 15 2.95 -19.26 -6.85
CA ASP A 15 2.97 -20.06 -8.07
C ASP A 15 1.99 -21.22 -8.03
N ASN A 16 1.50 -21.58 -6.85
CA ASN A 16 0.51 -22.63 -6.66
C ASN A 16 -0.93 -22.08 -6.63
N GLY A 17 -1.10 -20.79 -6.90
CA GLY A 17 -2.41 -20.16 -6.88
C GLY A 17 -2.91 -19.81 -5.49
N LYS A 18 -2.04 -19.85 -4.48
CA LYS A 18 -2.43 -19.58 -3.11
C LYS A 18 -2.19 -18.10 -2.76
N TRP A 19 -3.19 -17.49 -2.11
CA TRP A 19 -3.04 -16.13 -1.57
C TRP A 19 -2.02 -16.14 -0.43
N VAL A 20 -1.04 -15.24 -0.50
CA VAL A 20 0.04 -15.16 0.50
C VAL A 20 0.20 -13.78 1.10
N GLY A 21 -0.60 -12.82 0.69
CA GLY A 21 -0.56 -11.49 1.31
C GLY A 21 -1.38 -10.47 0.54
N ASP A 22 -1.60 -9.33 1.17
CA ASP A 22 -2.28 -8.21 0.50
C ASP A 22 -1.95 -6.89 1.17
N ILE A 23 -2.25 -5.81 0.44
CA ILE A 23 -2.35 -4.47 1.00
C ILE A 23 -3.76 -3.97 0.71
N SER A 24 -4.44 -3.44 1.74
CA SER A 24 -5.79 -2.91 1.57
C SER A 24 -5.81 -1.41 1.80
N PHE A 25 -6.58 -0.71 0.96
CA PHE A 25 -6.62 0.74 0.96
C PHE A 25 -8.04 1.23 0.65
N PRO A 26 -8.97 1.09 1.62
CA PRO A 26 -10.35 1.53 1.39
C PRO A 26 -10.44 3.04 1.18
N PRO A 27 -11.51 3.50 0.52
CA PRO A 27 -11.68 4.94 0.29
C PRO A 27 -12.04 5.66 1.60
N VAL A 28 -11.70 6.94 1.65
CA VAL A 28 -12.17 7.81 2.74
C VAL A 28 -13.59 8.25 2.39
N ALA A 29 -14.52 8.10 3.34
CA ALA A 29 -15.92 8.45 3.12
C ALA A 29 -16.03 9.93 2.72
N GLY A 30 -16.75 10.20 1.63
CA GLY A 30 -16.95 11.57 1.12
C GLY A 30 -15.80 12.12 0.28
N TYR A 31 -14.72 11.36 0.09
CA TYR A 31 -13.54 11.80 -0.66
C TYR A 31 -13.13 10.70 -1.65
N PRO A 32 -13.71 10.67 -2.85
CA PRO A 32 -13.51 9.55 -3.79
C PRO A 32 -12.04 9.37 -4.24
N ASP A 33 -11.26 10.45 -4.20
CA ASP A 33 -9.86 10.39 -4.62
C ASP A 33 -8.90 10.20 -3.44
N ARG A 34 -9.42 9.86 -2.26
CA ARG A 34 -8.60 9.66 -1.07
C ARG A 34 -8.80 8.26 -0.51
N VAL A 35 -7.70 7.58 -0.24
CA VAL A 35 -7.72 6.22 0.31
C VAL A 35 -6.93 6.16 1.61
N VAL A 36 -7.23 5.15 2.43
CA VAL A 36 -6.51 4.89 3.68
C VAL A 36 -5.64 3.66 3.46
N ALA A 37 -4.33 3.80 3.63
CA ALA A 37 -3.43 2.65 3.66
C ALA A 37 -3.66 1.95 4.99
N GLU A 38 -4.58 0.99 5.00
CA GLU A 38 -5.15 0.42 6.21
C GLU A 38 -4.28 -0.67 6.79
N ARG A 39 -3.81 -1.59 5.93
CA ARG A 39 -2.99 -2.69 6.40
C ARG A 39 -2.19 -3.30 5.27
N VAL A 40 -1.04 -3.88 5.64
CA VAL A 40 -0.29 -4.83 4.82
C VAL A 40 -0.23 -6.11 5.61
N PHE A 41 -0.58 -7.22 4.98
CA PHE A 41 -0.50 -8.53 5.60
C PHE A 41 0.28 -9.48 4.71
N VAL A 42 1.17 -10.27 5.30
CA VAL A 42 1.89 -11.33 4.61
C VAL A 42 1.73 -12.60 5.42
N ALA A 43 1.19 -13.64 4.79
CA ALA A 43 1.02 -14.95 5.42
C ALA A 43 2.40 -15.55 5.77
N PRO A 44 2.47 -16.42 6.79
CA PRO A 44 3.77 -16.98 7.22
C PRO A 44 4.58 -17.60 6.07
N GLU A 45 3.94 -18.30 5.15
CA GLU A 45 4.61 -18.93 4.01
C GLU A 45 5.14 -17.91 2.99
N GLY A 46 4.67 -16.67 3.02
CA GLY A 46 5.14 -15.62 2.13
C GLY A 46 6.21 -14.72 2.74
N ARG A 47 6.53 -14.92 4.01
CA ARG A 47 7.47 -14.04 4.73
C ARG A 47 8.91 -14.31 4.34
N GLY A 48 9.76 -13.29 4.51
CA GLY A 48 11.18 -13.42 4.25
C GLY A 48 11.58 -13.16 2.81
N HIS A 49 10.64 -12.73 1.96
CA HIS A 49 10.89 -12.51 0.52
C HIS A 49 10.66 -11.05 0.10
N GLY A 50 10.58 -10.12 1.04
CA GLY A 50 10.34 -8.71 0.72
C GLY A 50 8.95 -8.41 0.19
N LEU A 51 7.99 -9.29 0.44
CA LEU A 51 6.65 -9.17 -0.14
C LEU A 51 5.91 -7.93 0.37
N ALA A 52 6.05 -7.59 1.64
CA ALA A 52 5.39 -6.40 2.18
C ALA A 52 5.89 -5.12 1.50
N ALA A 53 7.20 -5.04 1.23
CA ALA A 53 7.77 -3.90 0.52
C ALA A 53 7.28 -3.85 -0.93
N GLU A 54 7.18 -5.00 -1.58
CA GLU A 54 6.68 -5.08 -2.95
C GLU A 54 5.21 -4.65 -3.04
N LEU A 55 4.38 -5.13 -2.11
CA LEU A 55 2.97 -4.73 -2.06
C LEU A 55 2.83 -3.23 -1.85
N THR A 56 3.65 -2.66 -0.95
CA THR A 56 3.62 -1.22 -0.68
C THR A 56 4.02 -0.43 -1.92
N LYS A 57 5.08 -0.87 -2.63
CA LYS A 57 5.51 -0.19 -3.84
C LYS A 57 4.44 -0.24 -4.93
N ARG A 58 3.79 -1.38 -5.10
CA ARG A 58 2.71 -1.50 -6.09
C ARG A 58 1.53 -0.62 -5.74
N PHE A 59 1.22 -0.50 -4.45
CA PHE A 59 0.19 0.44 -4.00
C PHE A 59 0.57 1.89 -4.30
N VAL A 60 1.83 2.27 -4.05
CA VAL A 60 2.30 3.62 -4.33
C VAL A 60 2.17 3.92 -5.83
N ASP A 61 2.60 3.00 -6.68
CA ASP A 61 2.50 3.18 -8.14
C ASP A 61 1.04 3.31 -8.57
N TYR A 62 0.15 2.50 -8.00
CA TYR A 62 -1.28 2.56 -8.27
C TYR A 62 -1.86 3.93 -7.87
N ALA A 63 -1.48 4.43 -6.70
CA ALA A 63 -1.97 5.71 -6.20
C ALA A 63 -1.48 6.88 -7.08
N TYR A 64 -0.24 6.85 -7.53
CA TYR A 64 0.28 7.85 -8.44
C TYR A 64 -0.47 7.84 -9.77
N GLU A 65 -0.68 6.66 -10.36
CA GLU A 65 -1.36 6.55 -11.64
C GLU A 65 -2.78 7.11 -11.59
N ARG A 66 -3.45 6.95 -10.45
CA ARG A 66 -4.85 7.37 -10.30
C ARG A 66 -5.00 8.69 -9.58
N HIS A 67 -3.90 9.38 -9.31
CA HIS A 67 -3.92 10.68 -8.64
C HIS A 67 -4.64 10.63 -7.30
N LEU A 68 -4.40 9.56 -6.53
CA LEU A 68 -5.00 9.41 -5.22
C LEU A 68 -4.18 10.12 -4.16
N THR A 69 -4.86 10.60 -3.13
CA THR A 69 -4.22 11.07 -1.89
C THR A 69 -4.32 9.95 -0.86
N VAL A 70 -3.25 9.72 -0.13
CA VAL A 70 -3.16 8.61 0.80
C VAL A 70 -3.17 9.12 2.24
N LYS A 71 -4.01 8.50 3.07
CA LYS A 71 -3.96 8.67 4.51
C LYS A 71 -3.29 7.42 5.09
N LEU A 72 -2.30 7.61 5.95
CA LEU A 72 -1.55 6.50 6.53
C LEU A 72 -2.18 6.03 7.83
N MET A 73 -2.48 4.73 7.91
CA MET A 73 -2.96 4.10 9.13
C MET A 73 -2.06 2.94 9.53
N CYS A 74 -1.62 2.13 8.58
CA CYS A 74 -0.78 0.98 8.82
C CYS A 74 0.63 1.42 9.26
N PRO A 75 1.14 0.95 10.40
CA PRO A 75 2.49 1.32 10.87
C PRO A 75 3.59 0.95 9.88
N TYR A 76 3.47 -0.19 9.19
CA TYR A 76 4.45 -0.60 8.20
C TYR A 76 4.50 0.39 7.03
N VAL A 77 3.34 0.75 6.49
CA VAL A 77 3.28 1.70 5.37
C VAL A 77 3.76 3.08 5.82
N LYS A 78 3.43 3.47 7.05
CA LYS A 78 3.89 4.72 7.61
C LYS A 78 5.42 4.78 7.64
N ALA A 79 6.07 3.70 8.10
CA ALA A 79 7.53 3.62 8.12
C ALA A 79 8.10 3.67 6.69
N ALA A 80 7.46 2.97 5.74
CA ALA A 80 7.91 3.00 4.35
C ALA A 80 7.85 4.41 3.77
N PHE A 81 6.80 5.15 4.04
CA PHE A 81 6.67 6.54 3.58
C PHE A 81 7.71 7.46 4.23
N ARG A 82 8.07 7.18 5.47
CA ARG A 82 9.14 7.94 6.14
C ARG A 82 10.49 7.68 5.49
N ASP A 83 10.76 6.43 5.13
CA ASP A 83 12.04 6.02 4.56
C ASP A 83 12.16 6.35 3.06
N HIS A 84 11.05 6.65 2.40
CA HIS A 84 11.02 6.96 0.98
C HIS A 84 10.41 8.35 0.77
N PRO A 85 11.24 9.42 0.81
CA PRO A 85 10.71 10.78 0.68
C PRO A 85 9.87 11.00 -0.58
N GLU A 86 10.17 10.27 -1.65
CA GLU A 86 9.42 10.38 -2.90
C GLU A 86 7.97 9.93 -2.77
N TYR A 87 7.65 9.10 -1.77
CA TYR A 87 6.27 8.67 -1.54
C TYR A 87 5.41 9.77 -0.92
N GLN A 88 6.03 10.77 -0.30
CA GLN A 88 5.29 11.76 0.47
C GLN A 88 4.46 12.72 -0.39
N ASP A 89 4.69 12.75 -1.70
CA ASP A 89 3.84 13.51 -2.61
C ASP A 89 2.40 13.01 -2.63
N LEU A 90 2.17 11.76 -2.21
CA LEU A 90 0.83 11.18 -2.12
C LEU A 90 0.08 11.65 -0.88
N LEU A 91 0.76 12.27 0.08
CA LEU A 91 0.15 12.72 1.33
C LEU A 91 -0.30 14.17 1.20
N LEU A 92 -1.34 14.52 1.94
CA LEU A 92 -1.67 15.93 2.10
C LEU A 92 -0.50 16.63 2.81
N PRO A 93 -0.26 17.94 2.53
CA PRO A 93 0.88 18.64 3.12
C PRO A 93 0.95 18.53 4.64
N GLU A 94 -0.19 18.58 5.33
CA GLU A 94 -0.23 18.48 6.79
C GLU A 94 0.12 17.09 7.32
N ASP A 95 0.08 16.08 6.47
CA ASP A 95 0.38 14.70 6.86
C ASP A 95 1.83 14.29 6.54
N ARG A 96 2.58 15.15 5.88
CA ARG A 96 3.96 14.82 5.48
C ARG A 96 4.88 14.83 6.68
N PHE A 97 5.88 13.96 6.62
CA PHE A 97 6.87 13.87 7.69
C PHE A 97 7.85 15.04 7.58
N ASN A 98 8.20 15.63 8.73
CA ASN A 98 9.26 16.63 8.77
C ASN A 98 10.60 15.94 8.57
N GLN A 99 11.46 16.55 7.78
CA GLN A 99 12.81 16.08 7.52
C GLN A 99 13.80 16.67 8.52
#